data_50f4553df80d6632fff0fab27fed51bf
#
_entry.id   50f4553df80d6632fff0fab27fed51bf
#
_cell.length_a   1.000
_cell.length_b   1.000
_cell.length_c   1.000
_cell.angle_alpha   90.00
_cell.angle_beta   90.00
_cell.angle_gamma   90.00
#
_symmetry.space_group_name_H-M   'P 1'
#
loop_
_entity.id
_entity.type
_entity.pdbx_description
1 polymer ?
#
loop_
_entity_poly.entity_id
_entity_poly.type
_entity_poly.pdbx_seq_one_letter_code
_entity_poly.pdbx_strand_id
1 'polypeptide(L)'
;MPIRFISETLGYEVSWDNNKRLVSVKGKDTQIELKIDSKKAKVKGSDVELDAPALIKDNRTFVPLRFVAENLKAEVKWDNENFKVIINDTTKTSLNLKTDEETYVKEIKNLQNDLTKSIATLKSSFFENAANLSDQDLNAAYEKADSEIRNIVDKIKNTSVPEKFKNSHNYTLKASEKALEILPGLKESIITKNEDSAKKLIVELNDFQVKMQEAKDSFEAALKGEDYKVQKDIQVYNDEIEKKDRTDNLLQDETFKNIFKKF
;
A
#
# COMPACT_ATOMS: atom_id res chain seq x y z
N MET A 1 9.50 -12.63 13.85
CA MET A 1 9.02 -11.26 13.53
C MET A 1 8.67 -10.54 14.83
N PRO A 2 8.87 -9.20 14.99
CA PRO A 2 8.56 -8.49 16.23
C PRO A 2 7.06 -8.57 16.53
N ILE A 3 6.70 -9.15 17.70
CA ILE A 3 5.30 -9.44 18.03
C ILE A 3 4.45 -8.18 18.20
N ARG A 4 5.02 -7.14 18.83
CA ARG A 4 4.29 -5.90 19.11
C ARG A 4 3.74 -5.25 17.85
N PHE A 5 4.59 -5.12 16.83
CA PHE A 5 4.20 -4.49 15.56
C PHE A 5 2.97 -5.15 14.93
N ILE A 6 2.97 -6.49 14.84
CA ILE A 6 1.84 -7.22 14.23
C ILE A 6 0.59 -7.13 15.08
N SER A 7 0.73 -7.40 16.38
CA SER A 7 -0.42 -7.46 17.27
C SER A 7 -1.12 -6.10 17.39
N GLU A 8 -0.36 -5.01 17.54
CA GLU A 8 -0.93 -3.65 17.61
C GLU A 8 -1.55 -3.22 16.28
N THR A 9 -0.95 -3.58 15.13
CA THR A 9 -1.54 -3.33 13.80
C THR A 9 -2.88 -4.07 13.62
N LEU A 10 -3.04 -5.24 14.22
CA LEU A 10 -4.28 -6.00 14.23
C LEU A 10 -5.24 -5.57 15.36
N GLY A 11 -4.92 -4.53 16.12
CA GLY A 11 -5.79 -3.95 17.16
C GLY A 11 -5.77 -4.69 18.49
N TYR A 12 -4.68 -5.43 18.79
CA TYR A 12 -4.48 -6.13 20.04
C TYR A 12 -3.48 -5.39 20.92
N GLU A 13 -3.65 -5.47 22.26
CA GLU A 13 -2.73 -4.91 23.22
C GLU A 13 -1.58 -5.88 23.51
N VAL A 14 -0.35 -5.36 23.61
CA VAL A 14 0.84 -6.15 23.94
C VAL A 14 1.47 -5.64 25.23
N SER A 15 1.55 -6.51 26.23
CA SER A 15 2.21 -6.24 27.51
C SER A 15 3.41 -7.16 27.72
N TRP A 16 4.36 -6.69 28.55
CA TRP A 16 5.58 -7.40 28.91
C TRP A 16 5.73 -7.48 30.42
N ASP A 17 5.92 -8.68 30.93
CA ASP A 17 6.30 -8.93 32.35
C ASP A 17 7.77 -9.32 32.39
N ASN A 18 8.60 -8.41 32.93
CA ASN A 18 10.05 -8.60 33.02
C ASN A 18 10.44 -9.72 34.00
N ASN A 19 9.70 -9.87 35.09
CA ASN A 19 10.04 -10.87 36.12
C ASN A 19 9.77 -12.29 35.66
N LYS A 20 8.68 -12.46 34.91
CA LYS A 20 8.29 -13.76 34.34
C LYS A 20 8.88 -14.02 32.96
N ARG A 21 9.51 -13.02 32.35
CA ARG A 21 9.95 -13.04 30.96
C ARG A 21 8.80 -13.48 30.02
N LEU A 22 7.65 -12.84 30.20
CA LEU A 22 6.39 -13.22 29.58
C LEU A 22 5.86 -12.07 28.73
N VAL A 23 5.53 -12.37 27.47
CA VAL A 23 4.74 -11.49 26.61
C VAL A 23 3.29 -11.92 26.66
N SER A 24 2.38 -10.97 26.84
CA SER A 24 0.95 -11.20 26.75
C SER A 24 0.34 -10.34 25.67
N VAL A 25 -0.44 -10.96 24.78
CA VAL A 25 -1.24 -10.28 23.73
C VAL A 25 -2.71 -10.47 24.10
N LYS A 26 -3.45 -9.37 24.19
CA LYS A 26 -4.86 -9.37 24.59
C LYS A 26 -5.74 -8.64 23.58
N GLY A 27 -6.93 -9.17 23.35
CA GLY A 27 -8.00 -8.57 22.58
C GLY A 27 -9.37 -9.07 23.05
N LYS A 28 -10.44 -8.67 22.36
CA LYS A 28 -11.82 -9.01 22.78
C LYS A 28 -12.04 -10.50 23.03
N ASP A 29 -11.53 -11.35 22.14
CA ASP A 29 -11.83 -12.79 22.12
C ASP A 29 -10.56 -13.66 22.20
N THR A 30 -9.39 -13.05 22.39
CA THR A 30 -8.10 -13.75 22.32
C THR A 30 -7.16 -13.25 23.39
N GLN A 31 -6.49 -14.22 24.06
CA GLN A 31 -5.37 -13.99 24.95
C GLN A 31 -4.28 -14.99 24.60
N ILE A 32 -3.09 -14.48 24.34
CA ILE A 32 -1.90 -15.30 24.05
C ILE A 32 -0.84 -14.93 25.07
N GLU A 33 -0.20 -15.93 25.68
CA GLU A 33 0.93 -15.76 26.59
C GLU A 33 2.11 -16.57 26.04
N LEU A 34 3.25 -15.90 25.92
CA LEU A 34 4.49 -16.46 25.36
C LEU A 34 5.64 -16.25 26.35
N LYS A 35 6.24 -17.32 26.80
CA LYS A 35 7.44 -17.26 27.63
C LYS A 35 8.69 -17.24 26.73
N ILE A 36 9.61 -16.34 27.03
CA ILE A 36 10.88 -16.24 26.30
C ILE A 36 11.70 -17.51 26.50
N ASP A 37 12.41 -17.91 25.46
CA ASP A 37 13.24 -19.12 25.37
C ASP A 37 12.44 -20.43 25.55
N SER A 38 11.12 -20.38 25.35
CA SER A 38 10.22 -21.54 25.46
C SER A 38 9.44 -21.76 24.17
N LYS A 39 9.27 -23.02 23.79
CA LYS A 39 8.33 -23.45 22.74
C LYS A 39 6.88 -23.58 23.25
N LYS A 40 6.65 -23.39 24.56
CA LYS A 40 5.30 -23.45 25.13
C LYS A 40 4.68 -22.08 25.17
N ALA A 41 3.46 -21.97 24.68
CA ALA A 41 2.61 -20.80 24.75
C ALA A 41 1.26 -21.16 25.38
N LYS A 42 0.51 -20.17 25.82
CA LYS A 42 -0.90 -20.35 26.20
C LYS A 42 -1.78 -19.52 25.27
N VAL A 43 -2.82 -20.14 24.74
CA VAL A 43 -3.86 -19.47 23.97
C VAL A 43 -5.20 -19.72 24.66
N LYS A 44 -5.84 -18.64 25.14
CA LYS A 44 -7.08 -18.71 25.93
C LYS A 44 -6.99 -19.69 27.11
N GLY A 45 -5.82 -19.73 27.74
CA GLY A 45 -5.53 -20.60 28.89
C GLY A 45 -5.11 -22.03 28.53
N SER A 46 -5.21 -22.48 27.30
CA SER A 46 -4.78 -23.79 26.82
C SER A 46 -3.31 -23.77 26.39
N ASP A 47 -2.57 -24.81 26.76
CA ASP A 47 -1.17 -24.95 26.35
C ASP A 47 -1.06 -25.32 24.88
N VAL A 48 -0.17 -24.64 24.15
CA VAL A 48 0.10 -24.85 22.72
C VAL A 48 1.61 -24.88 22.51
N GLU A 49 2.08 -25.73 21.61
CA GLU A 49 3.50 -25.80 21.24
C GLU A 49 3.81 -24.92 20.02
N LEU A 50 4.94 -24.21 20.09
CA LEU A 50 5.45 -23.36 19.02
C LEU A 50 6.45 -24.11 18.15
N ASP A 51 6.47 -23.85 16.85
CA ASP A 51 7.50 -24.37 15.93
C ASP A 51 8.91 -23.93 16.33
N ALA A 52 9.05 -22.68 16.81
CA ALA A 52 10.28 -22.13 17.33
C ALA A 52 10.01 -21.33 18.61
N PRO A 53 10.98 -21.25 19.57
CA PRO A 53 10.80 -20.50 20.80
C PRO A 53 10.68 -18.99 20.54
N ALA A 54 9.90 -18.31 21.39
CA ALA A 54 9.95 -16.85 21.45
C ALA A 54 11.33 -16.40 21.95
N LEU A 55 11.92 -15.40 21.30
CA LEU A 55 13.26 -14.92 21.64
C LEU A 55 13.33 -13.39 21.69
N ILE A 56 14.27 -12.85 22.47
CA ILE A 56 14.60 -11.43 22.46
C ILE A 56 15.84 -11.21 21.61
N LYS A 57 15.72 -10.30 20.62
CA LYS A 57 16.82 -9.80 19.82
C LYS A 57 16.69 -8.30 19.64
N ASP A 58 17.76 -7.56 19.84
CA ASP A 58 17.81 -6.10 19.73
C ASP A 58 16.66 -5.41 20.49
N ASN A 59 16.45 -5.82 21.72
CA ASN A 59 15.39 -5.36 22.63
C ASN A 59 13.95 -5.53 22.09
N ARG A 60 13.74 -6.46 21.16
CA ARG A 60 12.44 -6.80 20.58
C ARG A 60 12.16 -8.29 20.76
N THR A 61 10.92 -8.62 21.06
CA THR A 61 10.48 -10.01 21.13
C THR A 61 10.08 -10.52 19.75
N PHE A 62 10.73 -11.57 19.31
CA PHE A 62 10.46 -12.29 18.06
C PHE A 62 9.73 -13.58 18.34
N VAL A 63 8.73 -13.87 17.51
CA VAL A 63 7.88 -15.06 17.63
C VAL A 63 7.61 -15.66 16.24
N PRO A 64 7.23 -16.95 16.15
CA PRO A 64 6.76 -17.53 14.90
C PRO A 64 5.55 -16.74 14.38
N LEU A 65 5.71 -16.13 13.20
CA LEU A 65 4.70 -15.22 12.63
C LEU A 65 3.35 -15.91 12.43
N ARG A 66 3.38 -17.11 11.84
CA ARG A 66 2.16 -17.87 11.53
C ARG A 66 1.35 -18.17 12.79
N PHE A 67 2.02 -18.64 13.84
CA PHE A 67 1.37 -18.91 15.12
C PHE A 67 0.63 -17.68 15.66
N VAL A 68 1.29 -16.53 15.68
CA VAL A 68 0.68 -15.29 16.20
C VAL A 68 -0.48 -14.86 15.32
N ALA A 69 -0.26 -14.77 14.02
CA ALA A 69 -1.28 -14.28 13.09
C ALA A 69 -2.54 -15.17 13.08
N GLU A 70 -2.40 -16.49 13.02
CA GLU A 70 -3.53 -17.41 13.05
C GLU A 70 -4.34 -17.33 14.36
N ASN A 71 -3.64 -17.19 15.51
CA ASN A 71 -4.31 -17.02 16.80
C ASN A 71 -4.94 -15.64 17.00
N LEU A 72 -4.51 -14.65 16.21
CA LEU A 72 -5.12 -13.31 16.11
C LEU A 72 -6.14 -13.23 14.95
N LYS A 73 -6.58 -14.38 14.40
CA LYS A 73 -7.54 -14.48 13.31
C LYS A 73 -7.10 -13.73 12.04
N ALA A 74 -5.82 -13.80 11.72
CA ALA A 74 -5.26 -13.29 10.48
C ALA A 74 -4.75 -14.44 9.60
N GLU A 75 -5.02 -14.37 8.31
CA GLU A 75 -4.47 -15.30 7.32
C GLU A 75 -3.06 -14.83 6.92
N VAL A 76 -2.11 -15.77 6.82
CA VAL A 76 -0.74 -15.48 6.39
C VAL A 76 -0.46 -16.17 5.07
N LYS A 77 -0.13 -15.39 4.05
CA LYS A 77 0.31 -15.86 2.74
C LYS A 77 1.74 -15.44 2.47
N TRP A 78 2.50 -16.30 1.83
CA TRP A 78 3.81 -15.98 1.29
C TRP A 78 3.72 -15.69 -0.20
N ASP A 79 4.18 -14.52 -0.61
CA ASP A 79 4.31 -14.13 -2.01
C ASP A 79 5.74 -14.43 -2.46
N ASN A 80 5.91 -15.50 -3.25
CA ASN A 80 7.20 -15.95 -3.74
C ASN A 80 7.82 -15.00 -4.78
N GLU A 81 7.00 -14.28 -5.53
CA GLU A 81 7.48 -13.40 -6.60
C GLU A 81 8.10 -12.13 -6.02
N ASN A 82 7.49 -11.59 -4.97
CA ASN A 82 7.92 -10.33 -4.35
C ASN A 82 8.64 -10.52 -3.00
N PHE A 83 8.87 -11.77 -2.56
CA PHE A 83 9.47 -12.11 -1.27
C PHE A 83 8.79 -11.41 -0.08
N LYS A 84 7.45 -11.37 -0.08
CA LYS A 84 6.64 -10.67 0.92
C LYS A 84 5.75 -11.62 1.70
N VAL A 85 5.57 -11.29 2.98
CA VAL A 85 4.51 -11.88 3.79
C VAL A 85 3.28 -10.98 3.73
N ILE A 86 2.15 -11.54 3.30
CA ILE A 86 0.85 -10.87 3.29
C ILE A 86 0.07 -11.37 4.50
N ILE A 87 -0.36 -10.45 5.35
CA ILE A 87 -1.19 -10.75 6.53
C ILE A 87 -2.56 -10.11 6.31
N ASN A 88 -3.59 -10.95 6.17
CA ASN A 88 -4.96 -10.53 6.00
C ASN A 88 -5.71 -10.69 7.32
N ASP A 89 -6.20 -9.59 7.88
CA ASP A 89 -7.06 -9.62 9.07
C ASP A 89 -8.44 -10.19 8.69
N THR A 90 -8.71 -11.44 9.09
CA THR A 90 -10.00 -12.08 8.79
C THR A 90 -11.11 -11.62 9.73
N THR A 91 -10.80 -10.89 10.81
CA THR A 91 -11.82 -10.36 11.74
C THR A 91 -12.51 -9.13 11.20
N LYS A 92 -11.84 -8.42 10.28
CA LYS A 92 -12.40 -7.23 9.63
C LYS A 92 -13.38 -7.56 8.50
N THR A 93 -13.58 -8.83 8.16
CA THR A 93 -14.31 -9.23 6.94
C THR A 93 -15.73 -9.75 7.18
N SER A 94 -16.33 -9.59 8.34
CA SER A 94 -17.81 -9.64 8.41
C SER A 94 -18.39 -8.22 8.35
N LEU A 95 -18.01 -7.50 7.31
CA LEU A 95 -18.79 -6.35 6.88
C LEU A 95 -20.14 -6.93 6.43
N ASN A 96 -21.23 -6.57 7.10
CA ASN A 96 -22.59 -6.84 6.63
C ASN A 96 -22.85 -5.98 5.37
N LEU A 97 -22.12 -6.30 4.29
CA LEU A 97 -22.31 -5.67 2.99
C LEU A 97 -23.52 -6.32 2.31
N LYS A 98 -24.29 -5.53 1.62
CA LYS A 98 -25.31 -6.02 0.68
C LYS A 98 -24.59 -6.60 -0.54
N THR A 99 -25.25 -7.43 -1.31
CA THR A 99 -24.67 -8.11 -2.49
C THR A 99 -24.10 -7.10 -3.53
N ASP A 100 -24.77 -5.97 -3.70
CA ASP A 100 -24.31 -4.89 -4.57
C ASP A 100 -23.05 -4.18 -4.01
N GLU A 101 -22.98 -4.01 -2.70
CA GLU A 101 -21.81 -3.47 -2.01
C GLU A 101 -20.59 -4.40 -2.10
N GLU A 102 -20.79 -5.71 -1.94
CA GLU A 102 -19.71 -6.71 -2.11
C GLU A 102 -19.15 -6.70 -3.53
N THR A 103 -20.03 -6.64 -4.53
CA THR A 103 -19.65 -6.57 -5.93
C THR A 103 -18.83 -5.31 -6.22
N TYR A 104 -19.33 -4.15 -5.75
CA TYR A 104 -18.63 -2.88 -5.88
C TYR A 104 -17.26 -2.90 -5.20
N VAL A 105 -17.18 -3.40 -3.96
CA VAL A 105 -15.92 -3.50 -3.19
C VAL A 105 -14.86 -4.30 -3.95
N LYS A 106 -15.24 -5.44 -4.51
CA LYS A 106 -14.33 -6.28 -5.28
C LYS A 106 -13.87 -5.58 -6.57
N GLU A 107 -14.81 -5.00 -7.29
CA GLU A 107 -14.54 -4.32 -8.56
C GLU A 107 -13.63 -3.11 -8.37
N ILE A 108 -13.96 -2.20 -7.44
CA ILE A 108 -13.20 -0.96 -7.25
C ILE A 108 -11.80 -1.22 -6.71
N LYS A 109 -11.60 -2.22 -5.82
CA LYS A 109 -10.27 -2.63 -5.36
C LYS A 109 -9.39 -3.12 -6.51
N ASN A 110 -9.94 -3.92 -7.40
CA ASN A 110 -9.22 -4.39 -8.58
C ASN A 110 -8.84 -3.22 -9.49
N LEU A 111 -9.79 -2.33 -9.81
CA LEU A 111 -9.53 -1.15 -10.67
C LEU A 111 -8.49 -0.20 -10.07
N GLN A 112 -8.53 0.06 -8.76
CA GLN A 112 -7.51 0.86 -8.07
C GLN A 112 -6.11 0.21 -8.13
N ASN A 113 -6.04 -1.11 -7.95
CA ASN A 113 -4.78 -1.85 -8.06
C ASN A 113 -4.25 -1.86 -9.49
N ASP A 114 -5.10 -2.10 -10.48
CA ASP A 114 -4.74 -2.08 -11.90
C ASP A 114 -4.22 -0.70 -12.31
N LEU A 115 -4.90 0.37 -11.90
CA LEU A 115 -4.45 1.74 -12.17
C LEU A 115 -3.07 2.01 -11.53
N THR A 116 -2.90 1.63 -10.28
CA THR A 116 -1.61 1.78 -9.59
C THR A 116 -0.50 1.00 -10.29
N LYS A 117 -0.78 -0.24 -10.71
CA LYS A 117 0.16 -1.10 -11.42
C LYS A 117 0.53 -0.54 -12.80
N SER A 118 -0.45 -0.08 -13.58
CA SER A 118 -0.19 0.50 -14.91
C SER A 118 0.68 1.75 -14.81
N ILE A 119 0.42 2.64 -13.86
CA ILE A 119 1.26 3.82 -13.62
C ILE A 119 2.67 3.42 -13.12
N ALA A 120 2.79 2.41 -12.25
CA ALA A 120 4.09 1.94 -11.78
C ALA A 120 4.90 1.30 -12.92
N THR A 121 4.27 0.51 -13.78
CA THR A 121 4.92 -0.08 -14.96
C THR A 121 5.39 1.01 -15.92
N LEU A 122 4.56 2.01 -16.15
CA LEU A 122 4.90 3.16 -16.97
C LEU A 122 6.11 3.89 -16.42
N LYS A 123 6.10 4.20 -15.09
CA LYS A 123 7.22 4.82 -14.38
C LYS A 123 8.51 4.01 -14.56
N SER A 124 8.47 2.70 -14.33
CA SER A 124 9.65 1.82 -14.46
C SER A 124 10.19 1.80 -15.90
N SER A 125 9.33 1.70 -16.91
CA SER A 125 9.75 1.74 -18.30
C SER A 125 10.47 3.03 -18.67
N PHE A 126 10.00 4.17 -18.14
CA PHE A 126 10.54 5.49 -18.48
C PHE A 126 11.75 5.91 -17.65
N PHE A 127 11.78 5.62 -16.34
CA PHE A 127 12.86 6.08 -15.48
C PHE A 127 13.95 5.04 -15.24
N GLU A 128 13.60 3.75 -15.22
CA GLU A 128 14.56 2.69 -14.90
C GLU A 128 15.14 2.03 -16.16
N ASN A 129 14.35 1.90 -17.22
CA ASN A 129 14.72 1.15 -18.41
C ASN A 129 14.88 2.00 -19.70
N ALA A 130 14.56 3.29 -19.67
CA ALA A 130 14.62 4.17 -20.84
C ALA A 130 15.97 4.14 -21.55
N ALA A 131 17.06 4.03 -20.78
CA ALA A 131 18.42 3.97 -21.31
C ALA A 131 18.70 2.73 -22.20
N ASN A 132 17.88 1.68 -22.05
CA ASN A 132 18.05 0.39 -22.73
C ASN A 132 17.00 0.17 -23.85
N LEU A 133 16.02 1.06 -23.97
CA LEU A 133 14.94 0.97 -24.94
C LEU A 133 15.18 1.93 -26.11
N SER A 134 14.78 1.52 -27.31
CA SER A 134 14.72 2.41 -28.46
C SER A 134 13.56 3.40 -28.32
N ASP A 135 13.61 4.54 -29.03
CA ASP A 135 12.51 5.50 -29.08
C ASP A 135 11.20 4.85 -29.57
N GLN A 136 11.29 3.85 -30.44
CA GLN A 136 10.14 3.07 -30.91
C GLN A 136 9.55 2.21 -29.79
N ASP A 137 10.37 1.53 -28.99
CA ASP A 137 9.91 0.69 -27.89
C ASP A 137 9.32 1.55 -26.77
N LEU A 138 9.91 2.71 -26.47
CA LEU A 138 9.37 3.68 -25.52
C LEU A 138 7.99 4.19 -25.95
N ASN A 139 7.83 4.56 -27.22
CA ASN A 139 6.54 4.97 -27.74
C ASN A 139 5.50 3.83 -27.69
N ALA A 140 5.89 2.61 -28.02
CA ALA A 140 5.00 1.44 -27.94
C ALA A 140 4.56 1.17 -26.48
N ALA A 141 5.49 1.26 -25.52
CA ALA A 141 5.19 1.13 -24.09
C ALA A 141 4.23 2.23 -23.61
N TYR A 142 4.43 3.47 -24.09
CA TYR A 142 3.55 4.59 -23.80
C TYR A 142 2.12 4.33 -24.32
N GLU A 143 1.96 4.05 -25.62
CA GLU A 143 0.63 3.88 -26.25
C GLU A 143 -0.15 2.73 -25.59
N LYS A 144 0.56 1.65 -25.23
CA LYS A 144 -0.04 0.54 -24.49
C LYS A 144 -0.54 0.98 -23.13
N ALA A 145 0.28 1.69 -22.34
CA ALA A 145 -0.08 2.15 -21.02
C ALA A 145 -1.19 3.21 -21.04
N ASP A 146 -1.15 4.15 -22.00
CA ASP A 146 -2.20 5.15 -22.22
C ASP A 146 -3.55 4.48 -22.45
N SER A 147 -3.59 3.49 -23.34
CA SER A 147 -4.82 2.73 -23.64
C SER A 147 -5.33 1.96 -22.41
N GLU A 148 -4.44 1.30 -21.67
CA GLU A 148 -4.79 0.56 -20.44
C GLU A 148 -5.34 1.51 -19.36
N ILE A 149 -4.66 2.62 -19.09
CA ILE A 149 -5.05 3.60 -18.07
C ILE A 149 -6.41 4.21 -18.42
N ARG A 150 -6.63 4.64 -19.66
CA ARG A 150 -7.92 5.18 -20.11
C ARG A 150 -9.05 4.18 -19.93
N ASN A 151 -8.83 2.92 -20.32
CA ASN A 151 -9.83 1.85 -20.14
C ASN A 151 -10.15 1.61 -18.66
N ILE A 152 -9.15 1.62 -17.78
CA ILE A 152 -9.37 1.48 -16.34
C ILE A 152 -10.17 2.68 -15.80
N VAL A 153 -9.79 3.89 -16.16
CA VAL A 153 -10.49 5.11 -15.75
C VAL A 153 -11.94 5.13 -16.23
N ASP A 154 -12.19 4.72 -17.46
CA ASP A 154 -13.56 4.60 -18.00
C ASP A 154 -14.39 3.56 -17.24
N LYS A 155 -13.80 2.44 -16.84
CA LYS A 155 -14.46 1.47 -15.97
C LYS A 155 -14.79 2.07 -14.61
N ILE A 156 -13.85 2.79 -13.98
CA ILE A 156 -14.10 3.47 -12.70
C ILE A 156 -15.26 4.45 -12.83
N LYS A 157 -15.29 5.28 -13.88
CA LYS A 157 -16.36 6.25 -14.13
C LYS A 157 -17.73 5.62 -14.32
N ASN A 158 -17.78 4.44 -14.92
CA ASN A 158 -19.03 3.74 -15.25
C ASN A 158 -19.44 2.69 -14.21
N THR A 159 -18.67 2.50 -13.15
CA THR A 159 -19.02 1.56 -12.06
C THR A 159 -20.26 2.05 -11.31
N SER A 160 -21.21 1.12 -11.08
CA SER A 160 -22.39 1.40 -10.25
C SER A 160 -21.98 1.54 -8.78
N VAL A 161 -22.22 2.70 -8.19
CA VAL A 161 -21.72 3.05 -6.85
C VAL A 161 -22.84 2.99 -5.82
N PRO A 162 -22.80 2.05 -4.85
CA PRO A 162 -23.75 2.04 -3.73
C PRO A 162 -23.63 3.31 -2.89
N GLU A 163 -24.74 3.76 -2.28
CA GLU A 163 -24.83 5.01 -1.52
C GLU A 163 -23.71 5.16 -0.49
N LYS A 164 -23.44 4.08 0.24
CA LYS A 164 -22.38 4.00 1.27
C LYS A 164 -21.00 4.42 0.76
N PHE A 165 -20.69 4.17 -0.51
CA PHE A 165 -19.37 4.37 -1.09
C PHE A 165 -19.26 5.61 -1.99
N LYS A 166 -20.33 6.39 -2.19
CA LYS A 166 -20.30 7.56 -3.08
C LYS A 166 -19.17 8.54 -2.76
N ASN A 167 -18.99 8.86 -1.47
CA ASN A 167 -17.94 9.78 -1.06
C ASN A 167 -16.54 9.22 -1.35
N SER A 168 -16.26 7.97 -0.97
CA SER A 168 -14.97 7.33 -1.23
C SER A 168 -14.71 7.12 -2.73
N HIS A 169 -15.76 6.86 -3.52
CA HIS A 169 -15.64 6.76 -4.97
C HIS A 169 -15.19 8.08 -5.61
N ASN A 170 -15.61 9.22 -5.09
CA ASN A 170 -15.16 10.54 -5.57
C ASN A 170 -13.64 10.73 -5.39
N TYR A 171 -13.03 10.19 -4.34
CA TYR A 171 -11.57 10.19 -4.19
C TYR A 171 -10.89 9.31 -5.23
N THR A 172 -11.50 8.15 -5.55
CA THR A 172 -11.00 7.28 -6.62
C THR A 172 -11.09 7.97 -7.99
N LEU A 173 -12.17 8.70 -8.27
CA LEU A 173 -12.30 9.49 -9.51
C LEU A 173 -11.22 10.57 -9.60
N LYS A 174 -10.96 11.32 -8.53
CA LYS A 174 -9.88 12.34 -8.50
C LYS A 174 -8.51 11.74 -8.76
N ALA A 175 -8.21 10.58 -8.17
CA ALA A 175 -6.96 9.86 -8.45
C ALA A 175 -6.89 9.40 -9.92
N SER A 176 -8.01 8.96 -10.49
CA SER A 176 -8.12 8.55 -11.89
C SER A 176 -7.92 9.72 -12.86
N GLU A 177 -8.49 10.88 -12.55
CA GLU A 177 -8.26 12.11 -13.34
C GLU A 177 -6.79 12.51 -13.30
N LYS A 178 -6.17 12.43 -12.12
CA LYS A 178 -4.74 12.71 -11.99
C LYS A 178 -3.87 11.74 -12.79
N ALA A 179 -4.25 10.47 -12.89
CA ALA A 179 -3.56 9.52 -13.76
C ALA A 179 -3.62 9.95 -15.25
N LEU A 180 -4.75 10.47 -15.71
CA LEU A 180 -4.89 10.97 -17.10
C LEU A 180 -4.09 12.26 -17.34
N GLU A 181 -3.94 13.13 -16.34
CA GLU A 181 -3.15 14.36 -16.45
C GLU A 181 -1.64 14.09 -16.63
N ILE A 182 -1.14 12.97 -16.10
CA ILE A 182 0.27 12.59 -16.20
C ILE A 182 0.66 12.21 -17.65
N LEU A 183 -0.25 11.59 -18.40
CA LEU A 183 0.05 10.97 -19.69
C LEU A 183 0.62 11.97 -20.74
N PRO A 184 0.06 13.18 -20.94
CA PRO A 184 0.63 14.14 -21.88
C PRO A 184 2.06 14.57 -21.53
N GLY A 185 2.32 14.86 -20.24
CA GLY A 185 3.65 15.25 -19.77
C GLY A 185 4.69 14.15 -19.94
N LEU A 186 4.26 12.90 -19.80
CA LEU A 186 5.11 11.74 -20.04
C LEU A 186 5.49 11.63 -21.52
N LYS A 187 4.52 11.78 -22.43
CA LYS A 187 4.75 11.78 -23.88
C LYS A 187 5.68 12.92 -24.28
N GLU A 188 5.46 14.10 -23.74
CA GLU A 188 6.33 15.28 -23.98
C GLU A 188 7.76 15.02 -23.54
N SER A 189 7.95 14.45 -22.35
CA SER A 189 9.28 14.14 -21.80
C SER A 189 10.06 13.16 -22.66
N ILE A 190 9.36 12.16 -23.26
CA ILE A 190 9.96 11.21 -24.19
C ILE A 190 10.44 11.91 -25.46
N ILE A 191 9.59 12.75 -26.04
CA ILE A 191 9.84 13.38 -27.36
C ILE A 191 10.93 14.42 -27.24
N THR A 192 10.87 15.27 -26.19
CA THR A 192 11.75 16.42 -26.04
C THR A 192 13.07 16.10 -25.34
N LYS A 193 13.14 14.97 -24.64
CA LYS A 193 14.29 14.58 -23.81
C LYS A 193 14.74 15.71 -22.87
N ASN A 194 13.77 16.46 -22.33
CA ASN A 194 13.99 17.67 -21.55
C ASN A 194 13.93 17.36 -20.05
N GLU A 195 14.99 17.75 -19.33
CA GLU A 195 15.12 17.54 -17.89
C GLU A 195 14.01 18.23 -17.08
N ASP A 196 13.59 19.43 -17.47
CA ASP A 196 12.56 20.18 -16.75
C ASP A 196 11.17 19.54 -16.93
N SER A 197 10.87 18.99 -18.11
CA SER A 197 9.67 18.21 -18.34
C SER A 197 9.63 16.95 -17.47
N ALA A 198 10.77 16.28 -17.31
CA ALA A 198 10.87 15.11 -16.46
C ALA A 198 10.76 15.44 -14.96
N LYS A 199 11.33 16.55 -14.50
CA LYS A 199 11.15 17.04 -13.12
C LYS A 199 9.68 17.30 -12.82
N LYS A 200 8.98 17.98 -13.73
CA LYS A 200 7.54 18.22 -13.63
C LYS A 200 6.77 16.92 -13.53
N LEU A 201 7.10 15.95 -14.36
CA LEU A 201 6.45 14.63 -14.34
C LEU A 201 6.60 13.91 -13.00
N ILE A 202 7.77 14.00 -12.36
CA ILE A 202 7.98 13.39 -11.03
C ILE A 202 7.03 14.00 -9.99
N VAL A 203 6.83 15.30 -10.03
CA VAL A 203 5.88 15.99 -9.15
C VAL A 203 4.45 15.47 -9.41
N GLU A 204 4.06 15.33 -10.67
CA GLU A 204 2.75 14.82 -11.06
C GLU A 204 2.54 13.35 -10.60
N LEU A 205 3.57 12.50 -10.74
CA LEU A 205 3.55 11.11 -10.27
C LEU A 205 3.41 11.02 -8.75
N ASN A 206 4.09 11.89 -8.01
CA ASN A 206 3.95 11.97 -6.55
C ASN A 206 2.54 12.40 -6.15
N ASP A 207 1.98 13.39 -6.84
CA ASP A 207 0.62 13.87 -6.61
C ASP A 207 -0.42 12.75 -6.88
N PHE A 208 -0.23 11.98 -7.95
CA PHE A 208 -1.04 10.78 -8.19
C PHE A 208 -0.96 9.77 -7.03
N GLN A 209 0.24 9.50 -6.49
CA GLN A 209 0.41 8.57 -5.36
C GLN A 209 -0.35 9.06 -4.13
N VAL A 210 -0.29 10.35 -3.83
CA VAL A 210 -1.05 10.97 -2.73
C VAL A 210 -2.55 10.80 -2.96
N LYS A 211 -3.05 11.11 -4.16
CA LYS A 211 -4.48 10.94 -4.50
C LYS A 211 -4.94 9.48 -4.42
N MET A 212 -4.11 8.54 -4.83
CA MET A 212 -4.40 7.10 -4.69
C MET A 212 -4.42 6.65 -3.23
N GLN A 213 -3.56 7.20 -2.38
CA GLN A 213 -3.59 6.91 -0.95
C GLN A 213 -4.86 7.48 -0.30
N GLU A 214 -5.22 8.73 -0.59
CA GLU A 214 -6.50 9.32 -0.15
C GLU A 214 -7.71 8.47 -0.57
N ALA A 215 -7.70 7.96 -1.82
CA ALA A 215 -8.76 7.09 -2.31
C ALA A 215 -8.85 5.78 -1.52
N LYS A 216 -7.72 5.15 -1.21
CA LYS A 216 -7.65 3.92 -0.40
C LYS A 216 -8.10 4.15 1.03
N ASP A 217 -7.63 5.22 1.68
CA ASP A 217 -7.96 5.53 3.06
C ASP A 217 -9.44 5.89 3.22
N SER A 218 -10.00 6.69 2.30
CA SER A 218 -11.42 7.02 2.28
C SER A 218 -12.30 5.80 2.03
N PHE A 219 -11.83 4.86 1.21
CA PHE A 219 -12.51 3.60 0.96
C PHE A 219 -12.51 2.68 2.19
N GLU A 220 -11.38 2.57 2.89
CA GLU A 220 -11.29 1.80 4.14
C GLU A 220 -12.16 2.41 5.25
N ALA A 221 -12.24 3.74 5.34
CA ALA A 221 -13.16 4.42 6.25
C ALA A 221 -14.63 4.09 5.90
N ALA A 222 -15.01 4.17 4.63
CA ALA A 222 -16.36 3.82 4.18
C ALA A 222 -16.71 2.35 4.47
N LEU A 223 -15.77 1.41 4.33
CA LEU A 223 -15.97 0.01 4.71
C LEU A 223 -16.33 -0.13 6.19
N LYS A 224 -15.71 0.64 7.06
CA LYS A 224 -15.98 0.66 8.51
C LYS A 224 -17.23 1.45 8.89
N GLY A 225 -17.85 2.18 7.95
CA GLY A 225 -18.95 3.11 8.22
C GLY A 225 -18.49 4.41 8.90
N GLU A 226 -17.24 4.79 8.69
CA GLU A 226 -16.62 6.00 9.23
C GLU A 226 -16.53 7.08 8.14
N ASP A 227 -16.63 8.35 8.55
CA ASP A 227 -16.37 9.48 7.66
C ASP A 227 -14.89 9.70 7.49
N TYR A 228 -14.41 9.69 6.24
CA TYR A 228 -13.04 10.06 5.93
C TYR A 228 -12.85 11.57 6.02
N LYS A 229 -11.92 12.00 6.87
CA LYS A 229 -11.49 13.39 7.00
C LYS A 229 -10.05 13.52 6.57
N VAL A 230 -9.81 14.33 5.54
CA VAL A 230 -8.45 14.71 5.15
C VAL A 230 -7.82 15.48 6.31
N GLN A 231 -6.70 14.98 6.83
CA GLN A 231 -5.94 15.68 7.87
C GLN A 231 -5.18 16.86 7.23
N LYS A 232 -5.86 17.99 7.09
CA LYS A 232 -5.33 19.17 6.37
C LYS A 232 -4.03 19.73 6.93
N ASP A 233 -3.85 19.67 8.26
CA ASP A 233 -2.72 20.36 8.92
C ASP A 233 -1.39 19.58 8.82
N ILE A 234 -1.45 18.24 8.75
CA ILE A 234 -0.27 17.40 8.56
C ILE A 234 0.09 17.32 7.08
N GLN A 235 -0.91 17.38 6.20
CA GLN A 235 -0.73 17.21 4.76
C GLN A 235 -0.04 18.41 4.12
N VAL A 236 -0.41 19.63 4.48
CA VAL A 236 0.26 20.85 3.96
C VAL A 236 1.74 20.91 4.37
N TYR A 237 2.03 20.56 5.62
CA TYR A 237 3.42 20.54 6.13
C TYR A 237 4.26 19.44 5.48
N ASN A 238 3.70 18.24 5.35
CA ASN A 238 4.37 17.12 4.68
C ASN A 238 4.46 17.34 3.16
N ASP A 239 3.45 17.93 2.51
CA ASP A 239 3.46 18.20 1.07
C ASP A 239 4.53 19.19 0.66
N GLU A 240 4.81 20.22 1.48
CA GLU A 240 5.86 21.21 1.17
C GLU A 240 7.28 20.66 1.45
N ILE A 241 7.47 19.98 2.57
CA ILE A 241 8.78 19.40 2.94
C ILE A 241 9.07 18.14 2.12
N GLU A 242 8.12 17.22 1.98
CA GLU A 242 8.33 16.00 1.19
C GLU A 242 8.46 16.26 -0.31
N LYS A 243 7.74 17.24 -0.87
CA LYS A 243 7.94 17.64 -2.27
C LYS A 243 9.35 18.17 -2.48
N LYS A 244 9.83 19.04 -1.60
CA LYS A 244 11.18 19.61 -1.69
C LYS A 244 12.26 18.55 -1.47
N ASP A 245 12.18 17.78 -0.38
CA ASP A 245 13.17 16.76 -0.05
C ASP A 245 13.19 15.59 -1.05
N ARG A 246 12.02 15.14 -1.54
CA ARG A 246 11.94 14.07 -2.55
C ARG A 246 12.44 14.55 -3.91
N THR A 247 12.14 15.79 -4.29
CA THR A 247 12.62 16.36 -5.54
C THR A 247 14.13 16.55 -5.46
N ASP A 248 14.66 17.10 -4.37
CA ASP A 248 16.08 17.31 -4.17
C ASP A 248 16.85 15.99 -4.06
N ASN A 249 16.31 14.96 -3.40
CA ASN A 249 16.92 13.64 -3.30
C ASN A 249 16.89 12.89 -4.65
N LEU A 250 15.78 12.96 -5.41
CA LEU A 250 15.70 12.39 -6.76
C LEU A 250 16.64 13.08 -7.74
N LEU A 251 16.82 14.39 -7.63
CA LEU A 251 17.75 15.16 -8.46
C LEU A 251 19.22 14.89 -8.11
N GLN A 252 19.50 14.38 -6.89
CA GLN A 252 20.83 13.96 -6.46
C GLN A 252 21.10 12.49 -6.73
N ASP A 253 20.08 11.68 -7.01
CA ASP A 253 20.22 10.27 -7.31
C ASP A 253 21.03 10.06 -8.59
N GLU A 254 22.11 9.27 -8.48
CA GLU A 254 23.01 8.95 -9.60
C GLU A 254 22.28 8.25 -10.74
N THR A 255 21.26 7.45 -10.44
CA THR A 255 20.42 6.77 -11.44
C THR A 255 19.66 7.79 -12.27
N PHE A 256 19.07 8.79 -11.59
CA PHE A 256 18.37 9.90 -12.24
C PHE A 256 19.32 10.74 -13.11
N LYS A 257 20.48 11.14 -12.57
CA LYS A 257 21.50 11.87 -13.33
C LYS A 257 22.02 11.08 -14.54
N ASN A 258 22.14 9.75 -14.41
CA ASN A 258 22.61 8.90 -15.50
C ASN A 258 21.57 8.71 -16.62
N ILE A 259 20.28 8.77 -16.29
CA ILE A 259 19.21 8.79 -17.29
C ILE A 259 19.34 10.04 -18.16
N PHE A 260 19.57 11.23 -17.55
CA PHE A 260 19.68 12.50 -18.30
C PHE A 260 21.03 12.73 -18.97
N LYS A 261 22.12 12.10 -18.53
CA LYS A 261 23.41 12.17 -19.23
C LYS A 261 23.41 11.40 -20.57
N LYS A 262 22.44 10.51 -20.80
CA LYS A 262 22.28 9.74 -22.04
C LYS A 262 21.29 10.36 -23.04
N PHE A 263 20.54 11.38 -22.59
CA PHE A 263 19.70 12.22 -23.44
C PHE A 263 20.43 13.48 -23.85
#